data_1903b68c9f2c74915bfa947e5c3ced65
#
_entry.id   1903b68c9f2c74915bfa947e5c3ced65
#
_cell.length_a   1.000
_cell.length_b   1.000
_cell.length_c   1.000
_cell.angle_alpha   90.00
_cell.angle_beta   90.00
_cell.angle_gamma   90.00
#
_symmetry.space_group_name_H-M   'P 1'
#
loop_
_entity.id
_entity.type
_entity.pdbx_description
1 polymer ?
#
loop_
_entity_poly.entity_id
_entity_poly.type
_entity_poly.pdbx_seq_one_letter_code
_entity_poly.pdbx_strand_id
1 'polypeptide(L)'
;MKMFKKTAAFLLAAAVALSLCACGQAPAMQTPEVTGAEMETRTITDALGRTVTVESPKRVAALIGSFADVWCLAGGKDTLVAAADDTWTQFELGLPETVVNLGGVKEPSAEALLAAQPDFVIGSAKTAADVDLLPTLEQAGIPTAYFEVSTFEDYLAMLEVCTRVTGRPELYEQYGEQVRAQVDAAVAR
;
A
#
# COMPACT_ATOMS: atom_id res chain seq x y z
N MET A 1 28.60 -8.47 -69.94
CA MET A 1 27.86 -8.56 -71.23
C MET A 1 26.46 -7.97 -70.95
N LYS A 2 26.22 -6.83 -71.56
CA LYS A 2 24.96 -6.21 -72.02
C LYS A 2 23.92 -5.92 -70.95
N MET A 3 23.73 -4.63 -70.50
CA MET A 3 23.00 -3.58 -71.26
C MET A 3 21.47 -3.89 -71.34
N PHE A 4 20.46 -3.07 -71.07
CA PHE A 4 20.18 -1.69 -71.37
C PHE A 4 18.94 -1.28 -70.56
N LYS A 5 18.89 -0.10 -69.93
CA LYS A 5 18.27 1.17 -70.41
C LYS A 5 16.76 1.17 -70.41
N LYS A 6 16.21 2.10 -69.71
CA LYS A 6 15.71 3.48 -69.97
C LYS A 6 14.21 3.50 -69.72
N THR A 7 13.71 4.42 -69.06
CA THR A 7 13.30 5.83 -69.14
C THR A 7 11.80 5.95 -69.04
N ALA A 8 11.39 6.79 -68.22
CA ALA A 8 10.86 8.17 -68.27
C ALA A 8 9.33 8.21 -68.11
N ALA A 9 8.83 8.84 -67.09
CA ALA A 9 8.27 10.17 -66.97
C ALA A 9 7.00 10.47 -67.85
N PHE A 10 5.96 10.96 -67.18
CA PHE A 10 5.11 12.11 -67.56
C PHE A 10 3.85 12.10 -66.70
N LEU A 11 3.70 12.98 -65.74
CA LEU A 11 3.01 14.29 -65.74
C LEU A 11 1.52 14.29 -66.14
N LEU A 12 0.76 14.85 -65.26
CA LEU A 12 -0.28 15.87 -65.33
C LEU A 12 -1.72 15.44 -65.08
N ALA A 13 -2.22 16.12 -64.11
CA ALA A 13 -3.40 17.04 -64.04
C ALA A 13 -4.74 16.48 -63.61
N ALA A 14 -5.09 16.95 -62.45
CA ALA A 14 -6.31 17.67 -62.07
C ALA A 14 -7.68 17.20 -62.58
N ALA A 15 -8.58 16.92 -61.68
CA ALA A 15 -9.90 17.57 -61.67
C ALA A 15 -10.67 17.26 -60.37
N VAL A 16 -11.21 18.29 -59.84
CA VAL A 16 -12.12 18.43 -58.70
C VAL A 16 -13.46 17.76 -59.00
N ALA A 17 -13.99 17.02 -58.03
CA ALA A 17 -15.45 16.88 -57.92
C ALA A 17 -15.82 16.73 -56.43
N LEU A 18 -16.47 17.75 -55.90
CA LEU A 18 -17.23 17.73 -54.66
C LEU A 18 -18.36 16.69 -54.78
N SER A 19 -18.49 15.84 -53.81
CA SER A 19 -19.76 15.19 -53.51
C SER A 19 -19.91 15.07 -51.99
N LEU A 20 -20.76 15.91 -51.45
CA LEU A 20 -21.34 15.78 -50.14
C LEU A 20 -22.16 14.49 -50.11
N CYS A 21 -21.80 13.57 -49.22
CA CYS A 21 -22.73 12.57 -48.72
C CYS A 21 -22.55 12.51 -47.21
N ALA A 22 -23.47 13.16 -46.51
CA ALA A 22 -23.67 12.97 -45.08
C ALA A 22 -24.24 11.59 -44.84
N CYS A 23 -23.48 10.72 -44.18
CA CYS A 23 -24.01 9.56 -43.52
C CYS A 23 -23.34 9.43 -42.13
N GLY A 24 -24.20 9.42 -41.11
CA GLY A 24 -23.83 9.46 -39.72
C GLY A 24 -22.84 8.35 -39.31
N GLN A 25 -21.73 8.79 -38.80
CA GLN A 25 -20.85 7.93 -37.99
C GLN A 25 -21.43 7.81 -36.58
N ALA A 26 -21.88 6.63 -36.23
CA ALA A 26 -22.14 6.28 -34.86
C ALA A 26 -20.85 6.52 -34.03
N PRO A 27 -20.94 7.08 -32.84
CA PRO A 27 -19.77 7.23 -32.00
C PRO A 27 -19.19 5.84 -31.70
N ALA A 28 -17.97 5.60 -32.15
CA ALA A 28 -17.18 4.47 -31.71
C ALA A 28 -17.11 4.54 -30.18
N MET A 29 -17.69 3.54 -29.53
CA MET A 29 -17.56 3.31 -28.11
C MET A 29 -16.07 3.09 -27.85
N GLN A 30 -15.39 4.13 -27.34
CA GLN A 30 -14.06 4.01 -26.81
C GLN A 30 -14.18 3.07 -25.60
N THR A 31 -13.73 1.85 -25.76
CA THR A 31 -13.45 0.97 -24.63
C THR A 31 -12.51 1.75 -23.70
N PRO A 32 -12.83 1.93 -22.41
CA PRO A 32 -11.88 2.56 -21.51
C PRO A 32 -10.66 1.65 -21.50
N GLU A 33 -9.54 2.18 -21.99
CA GLU A 33 -8.24 1.60 -21.80
C GLU A 33 -8.03 1.54 -20.28
N VAL A 34 -8.04 0.34 -19.73
CA VAL A 34 -7.69 0.10 -18.33
C VAL A 34 -6.21 0.42 -18.23
N THR A 35 -5.92 1.68 -17.98
CA THR A 35 -4.60 2.14 -17.59
C THR A 35 -4.26 1.34 -16.35
N GLY A 36 -3.22 0.49 -16.44
CA GLY A 36 -2.75 -0.30 -15.30
C GLY A 36 -2.62 0.64 -14.11
N ALA A 37 -3.23 0.24 -12.98
CA ALA A 37 -3.09 0.99 -11.73
C ALA A 37 -1.58 1.15 -11.48
N GLU A 38 -1.08 2.38 -11.63
CA GLU A 38 0.27 2.71 -11.18
C GLU A 38 0.34 2.30 -9.72
N MET A 39 1.27 1.39 -9.40
CA MET A 39 1.51 1.01 -8.02
C MET A 39 2.03 2.25 -7.30
N GLU A 40 1.17 2.87 -6.50
CA GLU A 40 1.53 4.06 -5.76
C GLU A 40 2.60 3.68 -4.71
N THR A 41 3.82 4.04 -5.02
CA THR A 41 4.96 3.89 -4.12
C THR A 41 4.91 4.96 -3.05
N ARG A 42 4.96 4.55 -1.80
CA ARG A 42 4.97 5.46 -0.65
C ARG A 42 6.26 5.31 0.14
N THR A 43 6.81 6.44 0.53
CA THR A 43 8.04 6.50 1.33
C THR A 43 7.69 6.91 2.76
N ILE A 44 8.20 6.14 3.73
CA ILE A 44 8.01 6.34 5.16
C ILE A 44 9.39 6.60 5.78
N THR A 45 9.53 7.63 6.62
CA THR A 45 10.65 7.71 7.56
C THR A 45 10.19 7.08 8.86
N ASP A 46 10.80 5.96 9.24
CA ASP A 46 10.40 5.20 10.43
C ASP A 46 11.07 5.72 11.72
N ALA A 47 10.66 5.18 12.86
CA ALA A 47 11.18 5.60 14.17
C ALA A 47 12.66 5.24 14.40
N LEU A 48 13.26 4.40 13.57
CA LEU A 48 14.70 4.11 13.56
C LEU A 48 15.48 5.08 12.63
N GLY A 49 14.80 6.07 12.03
CA GLY A 49 15.40 7.06 11.12
C GLY A 49 15.68 6.50 9.73
N ARG A 50 15.11 5.34 9.37
CA ARG A 50 15.29 4.71 8.06
C ARG A 50 14.22 5.18 7.08
N THR A 51 14.59 5.23 5.82
CA THR A 51 13.65 5.44 4.72
C THR A 51 13.16 4.11 4.21
N VAL A 52 11.87 3.83 4.35
CA VAL A 52 11.21 2.59 3.93
C VAL A 52 10.28 2.90 2.77
N THR A 53 10.44 2.18 1.68
CA THR A 53 9.56 2.29 0.50
C THR A 53 8.55 1.13 0.52
N VAL A 54 7.27 1.46 0.37
CA VAL A 54 6.16 0.50 0.42
C VAL A 54 5.28 0.68 -0.82
N GLU A 55 4.98 -0.42 -1.49
CA GLU A 55 4.17 -0.45 -2.72
C GLU A 55 2.85 -1.20 -2.45
N SER A 56 1.80 -0.48 -2.03
CA SER A 56 0.44 -1.01 -1.82
C SER A 56 0.42 -2.46 -1.28
N PRO A 57 0.88 -2.69 -0.04
CA PRO A 57 1.12 -4.03 0.48
C PRO A 57 -0.16 -4.88 0.49
N LYS A 58 -0.01 -6.16 0.17
CA LYS A 58 -1.10 -7.14 0.10
C LYS A 58 -1.01 -8.19 1.21
N ARG A 59 0.16 -8.31 1.83
CA ARG A 59 0.45 -9.30 2.85
C ARG A 59 1.23 -8.64 3.99
N VAL A 60 0.50 -8.18 4.99
CA VAL A 60 1.08 -7.42 6.10
C VAL A 60 1.20 -8.27 7.35
N ALA A 61 2.32 -8.15 8.04
CA ALA A 61 2.47 -8.69 9.38
C ALA A 61 2.64 -7.58 10.41
N ALA A 62 2.01 -7.72 11.58
CA ALA A 62 2.12 -6.81 12.71
C ALA A 62 2.73 -7.53 13.91
N LEU A 63 3.85 -6.99 14.44
CA LEU A 63 4.59 -7.62 15.52
C LEU A 63 4.03 -7.28 16.92
N ILE A 64 3.01 -6.42 17.00
CA ILE A 64 2.29 -6.06 18.22
C ILE A 64 0.79 -5.92 17.89
N GLY A 65 -0.09 -6.38 18.79
CA GLY A 65 -1.53 -6.37 18.60
C GLY A 65 -2.13 -4.97 18.44
N SER A 66 -1.63 -3.97 19.19
CA SER A 66 -2.06 -2.59 19.03
C SER A 66 -1.73 -2.01 17.65
N PHE A 67 -0.65 -2.46 17.02
CA PHE A 67 -0.30 -2.05 15.65
C PHE A 67 -1.13 -2.78 14.60
N ALA A 68 -1.53 -4.04 14.88
CA ALA A 68 -2.52 -4.74 14.08
C ALA A 68 -3.88 -4.02 14.11
N ASP A 69 -4.30 -3.50 15.28
CA ASP A 69 -5.51 -2.71 15.43
C ASP A 69 -5.44 -1.41 14.60
N VAL A 70 -4.37 -0.63 14.73
CA VAL A 70 -4.16 0.60 13.93
C VAL A 70 -4.18 0.27 12.43
N TRP A 71 -3.56 -0.83 12.01
CA TRP A 71 -3.59 -1.26 10.61
C TRP A 71 -5.00 -1.60 10.13
N CYS A 72 -5.80 -2.27 10.98
CA CYS A 72 -7.22 -2.55 10.68
C CYS A 72 -8.05 -1.27 10.60
N LEU A 73 -7.87 -0.32 11.53
CA LEU A 73 -8.53 0.99 11.50
C LEU A 73 -8.16 1.79 10.24
N ALA A 74 -6.93 1.65 9.78
CA ALA A 74 -6.46 2.25 8.53
C ALA A 74 -7.01 1.56 7.26
N GLY A 75 -7.89 0.56 7.40
CA GLY A 75 -8.49 -0.16 6.26
C GLY A 75 -7.66 -1.32 5.73
N GLY A 76 -6.62 -1.75 6.44
CA GLY A 76 -5.70 -2.81 6.02
C GLY A 76 -6.07 -4.22 6.49
N LYS A 77 -7.20 -4.42 7.17
CA LYS A 77 -7.58 -5.70 7.79
C LYS A 77 -7.45 -6.89 6.85
N ASP A 78 -7.94 -6.78 5.62
CA ASP A 78 -7.96 -7.88 4.65
C ASP A 78 -6.56 -8.26 4.11
N THR A 79 -5.56 -7.43 4.38
CA THR A 79 -4.16 -7.69 4.01
C THR A 79 -3.35 -8.29 5.16
N LEU A 80 -3.90 -8.36 6.39
CA LEU A 80 -3.18 -8.88 7.54
C LEU A 80 -3.05 -10.41 7.41
N VAL A 81 -1.82 -10.90 7.33
CA VAL A 81 -1.52 -12.34 7.18
C VAL A 81 -0.86 -12.95 8.40
N ALA A 82 -0.27 -12.12 9.28
CA ALA A 82 0.32 -12.58 10.52
C ALA A 82 0.27 -11.46 11.58
N ALA A 83 0.14 -11.83 12.85
CA ALA A 83 0.16 -10.89 13.97
C ALA A 83 0.66 -11.55 15.25
N ALA A 84 1.15 -10.75 16.22
CA ALA A 84 1.50 -11.23 17.55
C ALA A 84 0.27 -11.70 18.33
N ASP A 85 0.44 -12.57 19.33
CA ASP A 85 -0.62 -13.25 20.07
C ASP A 85 -1.54 -12.29 20.86
N ASP A 86 -1.02 -11.14 21.30
CA ASP A 86 -1.77 -10.10 21.97
C ASP A 86 -2.89 -9.50 21.09
N THR A 87 -2.82 -9.67 19.76
CA THR A 87 -3.88 -9.32 18.82
C THR A 87 -5.21 -10.03 19.12
N TRP A 88 -5.16 -11.29 19.58
CA TRP A 88 -6.36 -12.07 19.91
C TRP A 88 -6.73 -12.03 21.39
N THR A 89 -5.77 -11.69 22.25
CA THR A 89 -6.00 -11.67 23.70
C THR A 89 -6.42 -10.30 24.24
N GLN A 90 -6.09 -9.22 23.52
CA GLN A 90 -6.38 -7.83 23.92
C GLN A 90 -7.29 -7.07 22.98
N PHE A 91 -7.51 -7.58 21.76
CA PHE A 91 -8.32 -6.92 20.74
C PHE A 91 -9.35 -7.87 20.14
N GLU A 92 -10.52 -7.35 19.79
CA GLU A 92 -11.59 -8.11 19.13
C GLU A 92 -11.66 -7.73 17.63
N LEU A 93 -10.58 -7.96 16.91
CA LEU A 93 -10.47 -7.55 15.49
C LEU A 93 -11.28 -8.42 14.55
N GLY A 94 -11.76 -9.60 14.99
CA GLY A 94 -12.49 -10.54 14.14
C GLY A 94 -11.68 -10.96 12.93
N LEU A 95 -10.41 -11.31 13.14
CA LEU A 95 -9.51 -11.77 12.08
C LEU A 95 -9.88 -13.18 11.61
N PRO A 96 -9.70 -13.50 10.33
CA PRO A 96 -9.87 -14.86 9.85
C PRO A 96 -8.86 -15.82 10.47
N GLU A 97 -9.22 -17.11 10.60
CA GLU A 97 -8.35 -18.16 11.14
C GLU A 97 -7.07 -18.38 10.31
N THR A 98 -7.02 -17.85 9.11
CA THR A 98 -5.86 -17.92 8.22
C THR A 98 -4.74 -16.96 8.61
N VAL A 99 -5.00 -16.01 9.50
CA VAL A 99 -3.96 -15.10 10.01
C VAL A 99 -3.07 -15.86 10.99
N VAL A 100 -1.77 -15.89 10.70
CA VAL A 100 -0.78 -16.65 11.47
C VAL A 100 -0.50 -15.94 12.79
N ASN A 101 -0.61 -16.69 13.90
CA ASN A 101 -0.15 -16.21 15.20
C ASN A 101 1.38 -16.35 15.30
N LEU A 102 2.07 -15.22 15.50
CA LEU A 102 3.53 -15.15 15.58
C LEU A 102 4.08 -15.49 16.97
N GLY A 103 3.21 -15.76 17.96
CA GLY A 103 3.61 -15.95 19.34
C GLY A 103 3.71 -14.63 20.11
N GLY A 104 4.34 -14.68 21.26
CA GLY A 104 4.40 -13.55 22.21
C GLY A 104 5.22 -12.37 21.70
N VAL A 105 4.78 -11.15 21.99
CA VAL A 105 5.43 -9.88 21.60
C VAL A 105 6.93 -9.82 21.96
N LYS A 106 7.34 -10.51 23.04
CA LYS A 106 8.75 -10.52 23.48
C LYS A 106 9.61 -11.57 22.79
N GLU A 107 8.98 -12.50 22.09
CA GLU A 107 9.65 -13.61 21.41
C GLU A 107 8.83 -14.04 20.17
N PRO A 108 8.67 -13.16 19.19
CA PRO A 108 7.93 -13.48 17.98
C PRO A 108 8.69 -14.53 17.15
N SER A 109 7.97 -15.48 16.56
CA SER A 109 8.56 -16.52 15.72
C SER A 109 8.98 -15.96 14.36
N ALA A 110 10.29 -15.79 14.16
CA ALA A 110 10.84 -15.41 12.86
C ALA A 110 10.52 -16.43 11.77
N GLU A 111 10.48 -17.72 12.10
CA GLU A 111 10.14 -18.79 11.16
C GLU A 111 8.68 -18.65 10.68
N ALA A 112 7.73 -18.48 11.62
CA ALA A 112 6.32 -18.29 11.28
C ALA A 112 6.10 -16.99 10.47
N LEU A 113 6.82 -15.92 10.83
CA LEU A 113 6.78 -14.65 10.13
C LEU A 113 7.22 -14.80 8.66
N LEU A 114 8.37 -15.44 8.42
CA LEU A 114 8.88 -15.67 7.06
C LEU A 114 7.98 -16.66 6.28
N ALA A 115 7.45 -17.69 6.94
CA ALA A 115 6.52 -18.66 6.35
C ALA A 115 5.19 -18.01 5.93
N ALA A 116 4.74 -16.96 6.63
CA ALA A 116 3.57 -16.17 6.26
C ALA A 116 3.81 -15.31 5.01
N GLN A 117 5.04 -15.17 4.52
CA GLN A 117 5.43 -14.43 3.32
C GLN A 117 4.83 -13.01 3.27
N PRO A 118 5.06 -12.16 4.28
CA PRO A 118 4.60 -10.79 4.21
C PRO A 118 5.39 -10.00 3.16
N ASP A 119 4.73 -9.03 2.54
CA ASP A 119 5.35 -8.04 1.67
C ASP A 119 5.57 -6.69 2.39
N PHE A 120 5.08 -6.58 3.63
CA PHE A 120 5.34 -5.47 4.52
C PHE A 120 5.20 -5.91 5.99
N VAL A 121 6.09 -5.41 6.86
CA VAL A 121 6.05 -5.68 8.30
C VAL A 121 5.96 -4.37 9.08
N ILE A 122 5.14 -4.37 10.13
CA ILE A 122 4.97 -3.27 11.06
C ILE A 122 5.47 -3.72 12.43
N GLY A 123 6.52 -3.07 12.94
CA GLY A 123 7.13 -3.37 14.23
C GLY A 123 7.27 -2.15 15.13
N SER A 124 7.59 -2.38 16.39
CA SER A 124 7.81 -1.35 17.40
C SER A 124 9.30 -1.08 17.59
N ALA A 125 9.71 0.19 17.51
CA ALA A 125 11.06 0.61 17.84
C ALA A 125 11.39 0.48 19.35
N LYS A 126 10.36 0.31 20.21
CA LYS A 126 10.50 0.15 21.67
C LYS A 126 10.57 -1.30 22.11
N THR A 127 10.30 -2.25 21.21
CA THR A 127 10.34 -3.69 21.49
C THR A 127 11.63 -4.27 20.94
N ALA A 128 12.56 -4.64 21.83
CA ALA A 128 13.87 -5.15 21.41
C ALA A 128 13.73 -6.36 20.48
N ALA A 129 12.81 -7.29 20.79
CA ALA A 129 12.57 -8.46 19.95
C ALA A 129 12.12 -8.11 18.52
N ASP A 130 11.34 -7.03 18.34
CA ASP A 130 10.95 -6.56 17.01
C ASP A 130 12.16 -6.01 16.25
N VAL A 131 13.00 -5.21 16.94
CA VAL A 131 14.21 -4.62 16.35
C VAL A 131 15.23 -5.69 16.00
N ASP A 132 15.36 -6.73 16.82
CA ASP A 132 16.26 -7.87 16.60
C ASP A 132 15.88 -8.68 15.34
N LEU A 133 14.63 -8.60 14.87
CA LEU A 133 14.20 -9.21 13.59
C LEU A 133 14.66 -8.44 12.35
N LEU A 134 15.06 -7.18 12.49
CA LEU A 134 15.39 -6.32 11.35
C LEU A 134 16.43 -6.93 10.40
N PRO A 135 17.58 -7.45 10.85
CA PRO A 135 18.56 -8.05 9.93
C PRO A 135 17.99 -9.22 9.14
N THR A 136 17.13 -10.02 9.75
CA THR A 136 16.47 -11.16 9.10
C THR A 136 15.49 -10.69 8.02
N LEU A 137 14.69 -9.66 8.30
CA LEU A 137 13.73 -9.09 7.38
C LEU A 137 14.43 -8.38 6.20
N GLU A 138 15.51 -7.65 6.48
CA GLU A 138 16.34 -7.02 5.44
C GLU A 138 16.98 -8.07 4.53
N GLN A 139 17.51 -9.16 5.10
CA GLN A 139 18.07 -10.26 4.31
C GLN A 139 17.01 -10.94 3.43
N ALA A 140 15.77 -11.00 3.91
CA ALA A 140 14.63 -11.54 3.15
C ALA A 140 14.08 -10.54 2.13
N GLY A 141 14.56 -9.28 2.11
CA GLY A 141 14.07 -8.24 1.23
C GLY A 141 12.66 -7.75 1.58
N ILE A 142 12.23 -7.90 2.83
CA ILE A 142 10.90 -7.53 3.29
C ILE A 142 10.93 -6.10 3.85
N PRO A 143 10.25 -5.12 3.22
CA PRO A 143 10.11 -3.78 3.75
C PRO A 143 9.49 -3.81 5.15
N THR A 144 10.14 -3.15 6.12
CA THR A 144 9.69 -3.13 7.50
C THR A 144 9.75 -1.71 8.04
N ALA A 145 8.63 -1.18 8.54
CA ALA A 145 8.57 0.10 9.20
C ALA A 145 8.40 -0.07 10.71
N TYR A 146 9.23 0.64 11.47
CA TYR A 146 9.15 0.67 12.92
C TYR A 146 8.51 1.97 13.40
N PHE A 147 7.54 1.83 14.29
CA PHE A 147 6.88 2.95 14.94
C PHE A 147 7.24 3.01 16.43
N GLU A 148 7.27 4.23 16.96
CA GLU A 148 7.34 4.47 18.39
C GLU A 148 6.04 5.16 18.82
N VAL A 149 5.19 4.44 19.54
CA VAL A 149 3.91 4.95 20.03
C VAL A 149 3.93 4.97 21.55
N SER A 150 3.96 6.17 22.12
CA SER A 150 3.98 6.43 23.57
C SER A 150 2.89 7.41 23.99
N THR A 151 2.42 8.23 23.06
CA THR A 151 1.44 9.30 23.28
C THR A 151 0.30 9.16 22.28
N PHE A 152 -0.76 9.92 22.51
CA PHE A 152 -1.86 10.03 21.55
C PHE A 152 -1.42 10.63 20.21
N GLU A 153 -0.48 11.58 20.24
CA GLU A 153 0.09 12.18 19.02
C GLU A 153 0.86 11.15 18.20
N ASP A 154 1.62 10.25 18.85
CA ASP A 154 2.33 9.18 18.15
C ASP A 154 1.37 8.19 17.50
N TYR A 155 0.25 7.87 18.19
CA TYR A 155 -0.82 7.06 17.62
C TYR A 155 -1.40 7.70 16.36
N LEU A 156 -1.70 9.00 16.41
CA LEU A 156 -2.24 9.72 15.27
C LEU A 156 -1.24 9.76 14.11
N ALA A 157 0.04 9.97 14.38
CA ALA A 157 1.09 9.95 13.38
C ALA A 157 1.20 8.56 12.70
N MET A 158 1.14 7.48 13.48
CA MET A 158 1.13 6.12 12.95
C MET A 158 -0.12 5.86 12.10
N LEU A 159 -1.30 6.24 12.58
CA LEU A 159 -2.56 6.06 11.84
C LEU A 159 -2.54 6.82 10.52
N GLU A 160 -2.02 8.05 10.50
CA GLU A 160 -1.87 8.84 9.28
C GLU A 160 -0.98 8.13 8.24
N VAL A 161 0.16 7.59 8.69
CA VAL A 161 1.05 6.82 7.83
C VAL A 161 0.33 5.58 7.29
N CYS A 162 -0.32 4.80 8.16
CA CYS A 162 -1.03 3.58 7.78
C CYS A 162 -2.15 3.86 6.77
N THR A 163 -2.96 4.92 6.97
CA THR A 163 -4.04 5.28 6.03
C THR A 163 -3.51 5.72 4.66
N ARG A 164 -2.34 6.37 4.62
CA ARG A 164 -1.68 6.68 3.35
C ARG A 164 -1.17 5.42 2.65
N VAL A 165 -0.61 4.47 3.39
CA VAL A 165 -0.12 3.20 2.83
C VAL A 165 -1.26 2.35 2.29
N THR A 166 -2.38 2.27 2.97
CA THR A 166 -3.56 1.54 2.51
C THR A 166 -4.32 2.25 1.38
N GLY A 167 -4.01 3.53 1.12
CA GLY A 167 -4.73 4.35 0.16
C GLY A 167 -6.12 4.80 0.65
N ARG A 168 -6.32 4.86 1.97
CA ARG A 168 -7.57 5.22 2.64
C ARG A 168 -7.42 6.43 3.56
N PRO A 169 -6.95 7.60 3.05
CA PRO A 169 -6.69 8.78 3.88
C PRO A 169 -7.95 9.32 4.58
N GLU A 170 -9.15 9.03 4.06
CA GLU A 170 -10.42 9.40 4.70
C GLU A 170 -10.62 8.73 6.07
N LEU A 171 -9.98 7.58 6.31
CA LEU A 171 -10.06 6.90 7.60
C LEU A 171 -9.26 7.62 8.69
N TYR A 172 -8.26 8.42 8.31
CA TYR A 172 -7.57 9.28 9.27
C TYR A 172 -8.50 10.37 9.82
N GLU A 173 -9.36 10.96 9.00
CA GLU A 173 -10.36 11.91 9.48
C GLU A 173 -11.31 11.24 10.47
N GLN A 174 -11.76 10.02 10.16
CA GLN A 174 -12.72 9.29 10.99
C GLN A 174 -12.12 8.81 12.31
N TYR A 175 -10.96 8.19 12.31
CA TYR A 175 -10.36 7.53 13.49
C TYR A 175 -9.22 8.33 14.13
N GLY A 176 -8.79 9.41 13.51
CA GLY A 176 -7.80 10.35 14.03
C GLY A 176 -8.44 11.66 14.45
N GLU A 177 -8.82 12.52 13.50
CA GLU A 177 -9.27 13.88 13.79
C GLU A 177 -10.56 13.95 14.61
N GLN A 178 -11.54 13.10 14.34
CA GLN A 178 -12.77 13.06 15.13
C GLN A 178 -12.50 12.58 16.57
N VAL A 179 -11.59 11.64 16.76
CA VAL A 179 -11.19 11.17 18.09
C VAL A 179 -10.40 12.25 18.81
N ARG A 180 -9.50 12.96 18.13
CA ARG A 180 -8.79 14.14 18.67
C ARG A 180 -9.78 15.18 19.21
N ALA A 181 -10.78 15.55 18.41
CA ALA A 181 -11.79 16.53 18.83
C ALA A 181 -12.56 16.08 20.07
N GLN A 182 -12.85 14.78 20.21
CA GLN A 182 -13.50 14.23 21.40
C GLN A 182 -12.60 14.28 22.64
N VAL A 183 -11.31 13.95 22.49
CA VAL A 183 -10.31 14.04 23.56
C VAL A 183 -10.17 15.48 24.03
N ASP A 184 -9.99 16.43 23.11
CA ASP A 184 -9.86 17.85 23.41
C ASP A 184 -11.10 18.40 24.16
N ALA A 185 -12.30 18.02 23.71
CA ALA A 185 -13.56 18.39 24.37
C ALA A 185 -13.70 17.77 25.77
N ALA A 186 -13.13 16.60 26.01
CA ALA A 186 -13.14 15.94 27.31
C ALA A 186 -12.16 16.60 28.29
N VAL A 187 -10.98 16.99 27.81
CA VAL A 187 -9.92 17.67 28.61
C VAL A 187 -10.31 19.12 28.97
N ALA A 188 -11.10 19.78 28.12
CA ALA A 188 -11.56 21.16 28.34
C ALA A 188 -12.68 21.31 29.37
N ARG A 189 -13.20 20.21 29.96
CA ARG A 189 -14.28 20.18 30.98
C ARG A 189 -13.73 20.25 32.40
#